data_c1e82b083718c36a538c90420014b454
#
_entry.id   c1e82b083718c36a538c90420014b454
#
_cell.length_a   1.000
_cell.length_b   1.000
_cell.length_c   1.000
_cell.angle_alpha   90.00
_cell.angle_beta   90.00
_cell.angle_gamma   90.00
#
_symmetry.space_group_name_H-M   'P 1'
#
loop_
_entity.id
_entity.type
_entity.pdbx_description
1 polymer ?
#
loop_
_entity_poly.entity_id
_entity_poly.type
_entity_poly.pdbx_seq_one_letter_code
_entity_poly.pdbx_strand_id
1 'polypeptide(L)'
;VVDSSDFSSIETSLSRDEFLGFIRQVLYSREAQRLVPLIINQALNGNYQPIIALSGQYAEADINQRMFLSVICSEDYSQITDDLISSESGNDYLMGSEMFNRLILEACQFWPRRELPASYFDPVTEDKPVLIFSGANDPITPPVWGELVDGNLPDSLHLVLDGFGHGTLFTQCTA
;
A
#
# COMPACT_ATOMS: atom_id res chain seq x y z
N VAL A 1 3.59 15.14 21.98
CA VAL A 1 2.96 13.90 22.46
C VAL A 1 3.19 13.78 23.95
N VAL A 2 2.19 13.37 24.71
CA VAL A 2 2.33 13.12 26.14
C VAL A 2 2.48 11.62 26.34
N ASP A 3 3.57 11.19 26.97
CA ASP A 3 3.71 9.80 27.40
C ASP A 3 2.72 9.53 28.54
N SER A 4 1.87 8.53 28.37
CA SER A 4 0.84 8.20 29.36
C SER A 4 1.41 7.51 30.60
N SER A 5 2.66 7.07 30.60
CA SER A 5 3.30 6.38 31.71
C SER A 5 3.86 7.34 32.76
N ASP A 6 4.35 8.51 32.33
CA ASP A 6 4.98 9.51 33.23
C ASP A 6 4.52 10.95 32.99
N PHE A 7 3.56 11.15 32.07
CA PHE A 7 3.05 12.47 31.64
C PHE A 7 4.11 13.41 31.08
N SER A 8 5.24 12.89 30.65
CA SER A 8 6.27 13.68 29.98
C SER A 8 5.78 14.10 28.58
N SER A 9 6.17 15.29 28.13
CA SER A 9 5.90 15.73 26.76
C SER A 9 7.09 15.32 25.87
N ILE A 10 6.80 14.59 24.80
CA ILE A 10 7.78 14.25 23.78
C ILE A 10 7.58 15.20 22.61
N GLU A 11 8.59 16.00 22.29
CA GLU A 11 8.61 16.74 21.03
C GLU A 11 8.87 15.76 19.89
N THR A 12 7.98 15.75 18.92
CA THR A 12 8.15 14.97 17.70
C THR A 12 7.86 15.85 16.49
N SER A 13 8.52 15.59 15.41
CA SER A 13 8.22 16.20 14.11
C SER A 13 7.43 15.22 13.26
N LEU A 14 6.55 15.74 12.43
CA LEU A 14 5.83 14.97 11.42
C LEU A 14 6.19 15.57 10.06
N SER A 15 6.96 14.83 9.28
CA SER A 15 7.26 15.20 7.90
C SER A 15 6.05 14.99 6.99
N ARG A 16 6.10 15.61 5.79
CA ARG A 16 5.10 15.37 4.75
C ARG A 16 4.98 13.88 4.42
N ASP A 17 6.09 13.20 4.28
CA ASP A 17 6.12 11.79 3.85
C ASP A 17 5.58 10.86 4.93
N GLU A 18 5.89 11.13 6.20
CA GLU A 18 5.28 10.40 7.33
C GLU A 18 3.77 10.62 7.40
N PHE A 19 3.30 11.85 7.15
CA PHE A 19 1.87 12.13 7.09
C PHE A 19 1.19 11.37 5.94
N LEU A 20 1.77 11.41 4.75
CA LEU A 20 1.24 10.68 3.58
C LEU A 20 1.28 9.16 3.79
N GLY A 21 2.35 8.63 4.37
CA GLY A 21 2.47 7.23 4.75
C GLY A 21 1.38 6.82 5.74
N PHE A 22 1.10 7.66 6.74
CA PHE A 22 0.02 7.45 7.68
C PHE A 22 -1.35 7.44 6.97
N ILE A 23 -1.64 8.41 6.09
CA ILE A 23 -2.89 8.44 5.32
C ILE A 23 -3.03 7.16 4.48
N ARG A 24 -1.95 6.71 3.85
CA ARG A 24 -1.94 5.45 3.10
C ARG A 24 -2.33 4.26 3.98
N GLN A 25 -1.81 4.16 5.20
CA GLN A 25 -2.17 3.11 6.15
C GLN A 25 -3.66 3.17 6.56
N VAL A 26 -4.18 4.35 6.79
CA VAL A 26 -5.60 4.56 7.12
C VAL A 26 -6.51 4.08 5.98
N LEU A 27 -6.10 4.24 4.73
CA LEU A 27 -6.86 3.81 3.55
C LEU A 27 -6.95 2.28 3.38
N TYR A 28 -6.15 1.49 4.10
CA TYR A 28 -6.32 0.02 4.10
C TYR A 28 -7.65 -0.42 4.71
N SER A 29 -8.16 0.31 5.70
CA SER A 29 -9.38 -0.05 6.42
C SER A 29 -10.58 0.75 5.92
N ARG A 30 -11.67 0.04 5.61
CA ARG A 30 -12.94 0.65 5.23
C ARG A 30 -13.49 1.60 6.28
N GLU A 31 -13.33 1.26 7.55
CA GLU A 31 -13.79 2.07 8.67
C GLU A 31 -12.92 3.30 8.87
N ALA A 32 -11.61 3.12 8.80
CA ALA A 32 -10.64 4.18 9.05
C ALA A 32 -10.58 5.23 7.94
N GLN A 33 -10.75 4.84 6.67
CA GLN A 33 -10.73 5.78 5.54
C GLN A 33 -11.76 6.92 5.68
N ARG A 34 -12.87 6.67 6.38
CA ARG A 34 -13.91 7.68 6.64
C ARG A 34 -13.42 8.80 7.56
N LEU A 35 -12.34 8.57 8.29
CA LEU A 35 -11.72 9.55 9.18
C LEU A 35 -10.72 10.45 8.45
N VAL A 36 -10.32 10.12 7.23
CA VAL A 36 -9.30 10.88 6.47
C VAL A 36 -9.66 12.36 6.33
N PRO A 37 -10.89 12.76 5.95
CA PRO A 37 -11.24 14.19 5.89
C PRO A 37 -11.11 14.90 7.24
N LEU A 38 -11.49 14.23 8.33
CA LEU A 38 -11.34 14.76 9.68
C LEU A 38 -9.88 14.92 10.05
N ILE A 39 -9.05 13.90 9.79
CA ILE A 39 -7.62 13.90 10.09
C ILE A 39 -6.94 15.07 9.38
N ILE A 40 -7.20 15.25 8.09
CA ILE A 40 -6.64 16.35 7.29
C ILE A 40 -7.08 17.70 7.85
N ASN A 41 -8.38 17.86 8.15
CA ASN A 41 -8.89 19.11 8.71
C ASN A 41 -8.28 19.44 10.06
N GLN A 42 -8.12 18.45 10.95
CA GLN A 42 -7.49 18.65 12.25
C GLN A 42 -6.00 19.02 12.11
N ALA A 43 -5.27 18.34 11.22
CA ALA A 43 -3.87 18.63 10.94
C ALA A 43 -3.67 20.07 10.40
N LEU A 44 -4.55 20.53 9.49
CA LEU A 44 -4.54 21.91 8.97
C LEU A 44 -4.73 22.94 10.09
N ASN A 45 -5.44 22.60 11.15
CA ASN A 45 -5.65 23.45 12.33
C ASN A 45 -4.59 23.24 13.43
N GLY A 46 -3.52 22.51 13.14
CA GLY A 46 -2.43 22.25 14.09
C GLY A 46 -2.73 21.19 15.13
N ASN A 47 -3.86 20.47 14.99
CA ASN A 47 -4.21 19.39 15.89
C ASN A 47 -3.82 18.02 15.28
N TYR A 48 -2.72 17.46 15.74
CA TYR A 48 -2.19 16.18 15.27
C TYR A 48 -2.60 14.99 16.16
N GLN A 49 -3.43 15.21 17.19
CA GLN A 49 -3.88 14.16 18.12
C GLN A 49 -4.55 12.96 17.42
N PRO A 50 -5.40 13.13 16.38
CA PRO A 50 -5.97 12.00 15.66
C PRO A 50 -4.91 11.11 15.00
N ILE A 51 -3.85 11.69 14.46
CA ILE A 51 -2.75 10.96 13.84
C ILE A 51 -2.03 10.11 14.90
N ILE A 52 -1.69 10.71 16.02
CA ILE A 52 -0.99 10.06 17.14
C ILE A 52 -1.84 8.89 17.68
N ALA A 53 -3.13 9.12 17.90
CA ALA A 53 -4.03 8.12 18.44
C ALA A 53 -4.21 6.90 17.53
N LEU A 54 -4.19 7.13 16.21
CA LEU A 54 -4.43 6.09 15.22
C LEU A 54 -3.14 5.39 14.77
N SER A 55 -1.99 6.05 14.81
CA SER A 55 -0.72 5.44 14.34
C SER A 55 -0.34 4.17 15.10
N GLY A 56 -0.71 4.05 16.37
CA GLY A 56 -0.52 2.82 17.14
C GLY A 56 -1.47 1.66 16.77
N GLN A 57 -2.61 1.97 16.15
CA GLN A 57 -3.62 0.96 15.75
C GLN A 57 -3.40 0.44 14.35
N TYR A 58 -2.80 1.26 13.49
CA TYR A 58 -2.52 0.96 12.08
C TYR A 58 -1.01 0.79 11.83
N ALA A 59 -0.26 0.44 12.89
CA ALA A 59 1.11 -0.05 12.71
C ALA A 59 1.09 -1.23 11.73
N GLU A 60 2.05 -1.23 10.81
CA GLU A 60 2.15 -2.22 9.75
C GLU A 60 1.89 -3.63 10.28
N ALA A 61 1.06 -4.39 9.56
CA ALA A 61 0.95 -5.83 9.81
C ALA A 61 2.37 -6.40 9.90
N ASP A 62 2.59 -7.31 10.85
CA ASP A 62 3.90 -7.93 11.09
C ASP A 62 4.31 -8.79 9.88
N ILE A 63 4.66 -8.11 8.79
CA ILE A 63 5.16 -8.73 7.57
C ILE A 63 6.59 -9.20 7.88
N ASN A 64 6.84 -10.48 7.69
CA ASN A 64 8.19 -10.99 7.79
C ASN A 64 9.09 -10.32 6.73
N GLN A 65 9.89 -9.35 7.18
CA GLN A 65 10.71 -8.52 6.29
C GLN A 65 11.67 -9.33 5.42
N ARG A 66 12.16 -10.48 5.90
CA ARG A 66 13.06 -11.32 5.11
C ARG A 66 12.32 -11.98 3.95
N MET A 67 11.11 -12.48 4.19
CA MET A 67 10.27 -13.03 3.15
C MET A 67 9.87 -11.92 2.15
N PHE A 68 9.48 -10.76 2.63
CA PHE A 68 9.14 -9.61 1.81
C PHE A 68 10.28 -9.20 0.87
N LEU A 69 11.51 -9.04 1.38
CA LEU A 69 12.68 -8.74 0.56
C LEU A 69 13.01 -9.86 -0.43
N SER A 70 12.84 -11.13 -0.02
CA SER A 70 13.10 -12.26 -0.93
C SER A 70 12.14 -12.27 -2.12
N VAL A 71 10.87 -11.93 -1.91
CA VAL A 71 9.86 -11.81 -2.97
C VAL A 71 10.16 -10.59 -3.83
N ILE A 72 10.17 -9.39 -3.28
CA ILE A 72 10.36 -8.15 -4.02
C ILE A 72 11.68 -8.13 -4.81
N CYS A 73 12.78 -8.57 -4.19
CA CYS A 73 14.06 -8.55 -4.88
C CYS A 73 14.15 -9.59 -6.00
N SER A 74 13.37 -10.66 -5.95
CA SER A 74 13.36 -11.69 -7.00
C SER A 74 12.34 -11.38 -8.09
N GLU A 75 11.20 -10.81 -7.75
CA GLU A 75 10.06 -10.64 -8.67
C GLU A 75 9.97 -9.22 -9.23
N ASP A 76 9.98 -8.19 -8.38
CA ASP A 76 9.71 -6.82 -8.78
C ASP A 76 10.97 -6.04 -9.19
N TYR A 77 12.08 -6.24 -8.47
CA TYR A 77 13.29 -5.43 -8.65
C TYR A 77 13.82 -5.40 -10.08
N SER A 78 13.71 -6.52 -10.81
CA SER A 78 14.15 -6.61 -12.20
C SER A 78 13.27 -5.80 -13.17
N GLN A 79 12.05 -5.45 -12.78
CA GLN A 79 11.08 -4.69 -13.57
C GLN A 79 11.14 -3.18 -13.27
N ILE A 80 11.81 -2.78 -12.18
CA ILE A 80 11.94 -1.38 -11.78
C ILE A 80 13.10 -0.78 -12.55
N THR A 81 12.79 0.05 -13.54
CA THR A 81 13.77 0.75 -14.38
C THR A 81 13.87 2.23 -13.97
N ASP A 82 15.00 2.87 -14.30
CA ASP A 82 15.18 4.31 -14.07
C ASP A 82 14.12 5.15 -14.81
N ASP A 83 13.68 4.70 -15.98
CA ASP A 83 12.62 5.35 -16.75
C ASP A 83 11.29 5.29 -16.01
N LEU A 84 10.94 4.13 -15.42
CA LEU A 84 9.75 3.97 -14.60
C LEU A 84 9.80 4.86 -13.36
N ILE A 85 10.91 4.85 -12.64
CA ILE A 85 11.11 5.71 -11.47
C ILE A 85 10.95 7.19 -11.87
N SER A 86 11.53 7.60 -12.99
CA SER A 86 11.46 8.97 -13.48
C SER A 86 10.06 9.38 -13.91
N SER A 87 9.29 8.48 -14.53
CA SER A 87 7.91 8.74 -14.96
C SER A 87 6.96 8.89 -13.77
N GLU A 88 7.20 8.15 -12.70
CA GLU A 88 6.38 8.19 -11.47
C GLU A 88 6.79 9.29 -10.49
N SER A 89 7.99 9.85 -10.60
CA SER A 89 8.51 10.87 -9.69
C SER A 89 7.73 12.20 -9.73
N GLY A 90 6.89 12.43 -10.75
CA GLY A 90 5.98 13.57 -10.83
C GLY A 90 4.62 13.36 -10.14
N ASN A 91 4.30 12.13 -9.75
CA ASN A 91 3.05 11.78 -9.07
C ASN A 91 3.21 11.86 -7.55
N ASP A 92 3.59 13.00 -7.06
CA ASP A 92 3.96 13.33 -5.68
C ASP A 92 2.92 13.00 -4.58
N TYR A 93 1.77 12.43 -4.94
CA TYR A 93 0.62 12.37 -4.04
C TYR A 93 0.62 11.25 -3.01
N LEU A 94 1.40 10.19 -3.17
CA LEU A 94 1.27 9.03 -2.29
C LEU A 94 2.61 8.49 -1.79
N MET A 95 3.63 9.30 -1.78
CA MET A 95 4.96 8.79 -1.73
C MET A 95 5.73 9.03 -0.41
N GLY A 96 5.37 8.27 0.58
CA GLY A 96 6.43 7.54 1.27
C GLY A 96 7.18 6.55 0.34
N SER A 97 6.91 6.55 -0.97
CA SER A 97 7.45 5.63 -1.95
C SER A 97 8.86 5.96 -2.38
N GLU A 98 9.28 7.22 -2.43
CA GLU A 98 10.67 7.49 -2.84
C GLU A 98 11.64 6.91 -1.80
N MET A 99 11.36 7.13 -0.52
CA MET A 99 12.17 6.56 0.56
C MET A 99 12.02 5.02 0.61
N PHE A 100 10.81 4.50 0.46
CA PHE A 100 10.54 3.06 0.44
C PHE A 100 11.18 2.38 -0.77
N ASN A 101 10.98 2.93 -1.98
CA ASN A 101 11.58 2.41 -3.19
C ASN A 101 13.11 2.47 -3.13
N ARG A 102 13.67 3.57 -2.64
CA ARG A 102 15.11 3.72 -2.47
C ARG A 102 15.68 2.69 -1.51
N LEU A 103 15.05 2.49 -0.34
CA LEU A 103 15.48 1.47 0.62
C LEU A 103 15.40 0.05 0.03
N ILE A 104 14.35 -0.28 -0.71
CA ILE A 104 14.20 -1.58 -1.37
C ILE A 104 15.23 -1.73 -2.48
N LEU A 105 15.41 -0.74 -3.34
CA LEU A 105 16.38 -0.79 -4.42
C LEU A 105 17.82 -0.97 -3.88
N GLU A 106 18.17 -0.26 -2.82
CA GLU A 106 19.45 -0.42 -2.14
C GLU A 106 19.59 -1.83 -1.52
N ALA A 107 18.55 -2.31 -0.82
CA ALA A 107 18.56 -3.64 -0.22
C ALA A 107 18.71 -4.75 -1.28
N CYS A 108 17.99 -4.64 -2.39
CA CYS A 108 17.99 -5.64 -3.45
C CYS A 108 19.32 -5.73 -4.22
N GLN A 109 20.20 -4.73 -4.12
CA GLN A 109 21.56 -4.84 -4.67
C GLN A 109 22.37 -5.93 -3.98
N PHE A 110 22.12 -6.18 -2.69
CA PHE A 110 22.88 -7.11 -1.86
C PHE A 110 22.08 -8.32 -1.41
N TRP A 111 20.73 -8.27 -1.52
CA TRP A 111 19.86 -9.36 -1.08
C TRP A 111 19.99 -10.57 -2.00
N PRO A 112 20.13 -11.79 -1.47
CA PRO A 112 20.11 -13.00 -2.28
C PRO A 112 18.80 -13.11 -3.06
N ARG A 113 18.89 -13.17 -4.36
CA ARG A 113 17.72 -13.28 -5.25
C ARG A 113 17.94 -14.39 -6.28
N ARG A 114 16.84 -14.93 -6.77
CA ARG A 114 16.82 -15.88 -7.87
C ARG A 114 16.46 -15.16 -9.16
N GLU A 115 17.15 -15.48 -10.24
CA GLU A 115 16.70 -15.10 -11.58
C GLU A 115 15.47 -15.92 -11.94
N LEU A 116 14.41 -15.23 -12.33
CA LEU A 116 13.16 -15.82 -12.77
C LEU A 116 13.18 -15.95 -14.31
N PRO A 117 12.55 -17.00 -14.88
CA PRO A 117 12.42 -17.10 -16.33
C PRO A 117 11.54 -15.96 -16.86
N ALA A 118 11.79 -15.48 -18.07
CA ALA A 118 11.00 -14.40 -18.67
C ALA A 118 9.50 -14.70 -18.68
N SER A 119 9.12 -15.97 -18.87
CA SER A 119 7.72 -16.40 -18.84
C SER A 119 7.03 -16.27 -17.48
N TYR A 120 7.76 -15.99 -16.40
CA TYR A 120 7.17 -15.70 -15.10
C TYR A 120 6.31 -14.42 -15.12
N PHE A 121 6.68 -13.48 -15.98
CA PHE A 121 6.02 -12.19 -16.12
C PHE A 121 4.94 -12.18 -17.20
N ASP A 122 4.72 -13.31 -17.89
CA ASP A 122 3.66 -13.42 -18.87
C ASP A 122 2.29 -13.39 -18.18
N PRO A 123 1.28 -12.72 -18.78
CA PRO A 123 -0.07 -12.74 -18.24
C PRO A 123 -0.63 -14.17 -18.14
N VAL A 124 -1.35 -14.45 -17.07
CA VAL A 124 -2.09 -15.70 -16.92
C VAL A 124 -3.31 -15.66 -17.84
N THR A 125 -3.48 -16.69 -18.69
CA THR A 125 -4.54 -16.78 -19.72
C THR A 125 -5.35 -18.08 -19.59
N GLU A 126 -5.40 -18.68 -18.41
CA GLU A 126 -6.09 -19.95 -18.16
C GLU A 126 -7.60 -19.82 -18.35
N ASP A 127 -8.20 -20.80 -19.04
CA ASP A 127 -9.64 -20.91 -19.23
C ASP A 127 -10.29 -21.61 -18.02
N LYS A 128 -10.42 -20.85 -16.95
CA LYS A 128 -11.06 -21.29 -15.70
C LYS A 128 -11.89 -20.15 -15.11
N PRO A 129 -13.01 -20.44 -14.43
CA PRO A 129 -13.80 -19.40 -13.81
C PRO A 129 -12.99 -18.71 -12.68
N VAL A 130 -12.84 -17.40 -12.78
CA VAL A 130 -12.11 -16.56 -11.83
C VAL A 130 -12.99 -15.41 -11.36
N LEU A 131 -13.06 -15.20 -10.06
CA LEU A 131 -13.74 -14.06 -9.47
C LEU A 131 -12.68 -13.11 -8.87
N ILE A 132 -12.66 -11.87 -9.36
CA ILE A 132 -11.72 -10.83 -8.96
C ILE A 132 -12.46 -9.79 -8.12
N PHE A 133 -11.94 -9.45 -6.95
CA PHE A 133 -12.47 -8.37 -6.12
C PHE A 133 -11.43 -7.25 -5.98
N SER A 134 -11.88 -6.02 -6.18
CA SER A 134 -11.08 -4.81 -5.91
C SER A 134 -11.85 -3.85 -5.02
N GLY A 135 -11.17 -3.20 -4.09
CA GLY A 135 -11.73 -2.05 -3.37
C GLY A 135 -11.58 -0.79 -4.21
N ALA A 136 -12.67 -0.01 -4.34
CA ALA A 136 -12.64 1.22 -5.13
C ALA A 136 -11.63 2.26 -4.59
N ASN A 137 -11.33 2.20 -3.29
CA ASN A 137 -10.40 3.11 -2.60
C ASN A 137 -9.11 2.38 -2.17
N ASP A 138 -8.77 1.28 -2.82
CA ASP A 138 -7.55 0.52 -2.51
C ASP A 138 -6.30 1.32 -2.93
N PRO A 139 -5.44 1.72 -1.97
CA PRO A 139 -4.25 2.50 -2.27
C PRO A 139 -3.05 1.65 -2.72
N ILE A 140 -3.18 0.32 -2.67
CA ILE A 140 -2.08 -0.61 -2.93
C ILE A 140 -2.29 -1.35 -4.25
N THR A 141 -3.46 -1.95 -4.42
CA THR A 141 -3.86 -2.68 -5.62
C THR A 141 -5.16 -2.07 -6.17
N PRO A 142 -5.07 -0.89 -6.79
CA PRO A 142 -6.24 -0.21 -7.31
C PRO A 142 -6.97 -1.03 -8.39
N PRO A 143 -8.27 -0.79 -8.62
CA PRO A 143 -9.10 -1.58 -9.54
C PRO A 143 -8.53 -1.76 -10.94
N VAL A 144 -7.76 -0.80 -11.43
CA VAL A 144 -7.13 -0.87 -12.76
C VAL A 144 -6.24 -2.11 -12.94
N TRP A 145 -5.64 -2.60 -11.87
CA TRP A 145 -4.84 -3.83 -11.95
C TRP A 145 -5.72 -5.08 -12.00
N GLY A 146 -6.85 -5.07 -11.30
CA GLY A 146 -7.88 -6.10 -11.45
C GLY A 146 -8.46 -6.14 -12.87
N GLU A 147 -8.68 -4.97 -13.49
CA GLU A 147 -9.13 -4.85 -14.89
C GLU A 147 -8.11 -5.44 -15.87
N LEU A 148 -6.80 -5.21 -15.63
CA LEU A 148 -5.74 -5.79 -16.45
C LEU A 148 -5.73 -7.32 -16.36
N VAL A 149 -5.95 -7.88 -15.18
CA VAL A 149 -6.03 -9.35 -14.99
C VAL A 149 -7.27 -9.90 -15.67
N ASP A 150 -8.44 -9.27 -15.45
CA ASP A 150 -9.72 -9.66 -16.06
C ASP A 150 -9.64 -9.69 -17.60
N GLY A 151 -8.98 -8.70 -18.18
CA GLY A 151 -8.80 -8.62 -19.62
C GLY A 151 -7.97 -9.76 -20.25
N ASN A 152 -7.22 -10.51 -19.45
CA ASN A 152 -6.43 -11.66 -19.89
C ASN A 152 -7.10 -13.02 -19.63
N LEU A 153 -8.17 -13.06 -18.83
CA LEU A 153 -8.85 -14.28 -18.43
C LEU A 153 -10.20 -14.42 -19.14
N PRO A 154 -10.42 -15.48 -19.94
CA PRO A 154 -11.62 -15.62 -20.78
C PRO A 154 -12.91 -15.89 -19.99
N ASP A 155 -12.82 -16.46 -18.77
CA ASP A 155 -13.96 -16.76 -17.89
C ASP A 155 -13.73 -16.12 -16.54
N SER A 156 -13.73 -14.77 -16.48
CA SER A 156 -13.57 -14.02 -15.26
C SER A 156 -14.69 -13.01 -15.03
N LEU A 157 -14.86 -12.63 -13.78
CA LEU A 157 -15.75 -11.55 -13.34
C LEU A 157 -15.00 -10.66 -12.37
N HIS A 158 -14.81 -9.40 -12.73
CA HIS A 158 -14.21 -8.39 -11.85
C HIS A 158 -15.29 -7.54 -11.17
N LEU A 159 -15.29 -7.55 -9.85
CA LEU A 159 -16.19 -6.76 -9.01
C LEU A 159 -15.41 -5.69 -8.24
N VAL A 160 -15.74 -4.43 -8.51
CA VAL A 160 -15.20 -3.29 -7.79
C VAL A 160 -16.18 -2.89 -6.69
N LEU A 161 -15.73 -2.92 -5.44
CA LEU A 161 -16.56 -2.68 -4.26
C LEU A 161 -16.39 -1.24 -3.77
N ASP A 162 -17.45 -0.45 -3.89
CA ASP A 162 -17.47 0.94 -3.44
C ASP A 162 -17.25 1.08 -1.93
N GLY A 163 -16.39 2.04 -1.56
CA GLY A 163 -16.08 2.34 -0.17
C GLY A 163 -15.22 1.28 0.54
N PHE A 164 -14.60 0.37 -0.22
CA PHE A 164 -13.62 -0.59 0.31
C PHE A 164 -12.21 -0.12 -0.01
N GLY A 165 -11.30 -0.33 0.94
CA GLY A 165 -9.86 -0.22 0.77
C GLY A 165 -9.23 -1.56 0.43
N HIS A 166 -8.00 -1.78 0.91
CA HIS A 166 -7.28 -3.03 0.71
C HIS A 166 -7.88 -4.15 1.56
N GLY A 167 -8.15 -5.32 0.97
CA GLY A 167 -8.71 -6.47 1.68
C GLY A 167 -10.24 -6.51 1.71
N THR A 168 -10.85 -6.90 0.62
CA THR A 168 -12.31 -6.93 0.42
C THR A 168 -13.01 -8.16 1.00
N LEU A 169 -12.30 -9.28 1.25
CA LEU A 169 -12.88 -10.59 1.59
C LEU A 169 -13.29 -10.76 3.07
N PHE A 170 -12.88 -9.87 3.96
CA PHE A 170 -13.09 -10.02 5.40
C PHE A 170 -14.26 -9.19 5.93
N THR A 171 -15.20 -8.82 5.08
CA THR A 171 -16.36 -8.02 5.47
C THR A 171 -17.64 -8.82 5.39
N GLN A 172 -18.60 -8.49 6.28
CA GLN A 172 -19.88 -9.23 6.39
C GLN A 172 -20.74 -9.20 5.11
N CYS A 173 -20.43 -8.36 4.14
CA CYS A 173 -21.20 -8.22 2.90
C CYS A 173 -20.61 -9.00 1.72
N THR A 174 -19.48 -9.67 1.90
CA THR A 174 -18.81 -10.48 0.85
C THR A 174 -18.88 -11.99 1.13
N ALA A 175 -19.57 -12.38 2.19
CA ALA A 175 -19.79 -13.78 2.56
C ALA A 175 -21.14 -14.27 2.06
#